data_63d76d6a12f52e31dc30b46d14c30f60
#
_entry.id   63d76d6a12f52e31dc30b46d14c30f60
#
_cell.length_a   1.000
_cell.length_b   1.000
_cell.length_c   1.000
_cell.angle_alpha   90.00
_cell.angle_beta   90.00
_cell.angle_gamma   90.00
#
_symmetry.space_group_name_H-M   'P 1'
#
loop_
_entity.id
_entity.type
_entity.pdbx_description
1 polymer ?
#
loop_
_entity_poly.entity_id
_entity_poly.type
_entity_poly.pdbx_seq_one_letter_code
_entity_poly.pdbx_strand_id
1 'polypeptide(L)'
;MKKGEYKLKKQIFRNLCRFLVFILMFSCFFVFGKKVSANENQNAAPIITYYRLNGNDITIQWKAPDGVSYSKVDIYSATSPNGSYRYENTVSGNSYTNTYVAKGVPYYYKLEASYEDNEGYKTVTTYAGKCIINPLPAPSSLEASTGNSHSITVKWKASDDCDGYQIYRSVSPDRNYELVQTVSNESRSSWWYDDDDESFQTYTQKNLELGKIYYYKIRPYTTYIDETFYGDFSNYIS
;
A
#
# COMPACT_ATOMS: atom_id res chain seq x y z
N MET A 1 -35.22 -24.02 -26.89
CA MET A 1 -35.01 -23.01 -25.82
C MET A 1 -34.88 -21.62 -26.45
N LYS A 2 -35.76 -20.68 -26.10
CA LYS A 2 -35.79 -19.36 -26.74
C LYS A 2 -34.64 -18.48 -26.19
N LYS A 3 -34.01 -17.73 -27.09
CA LYS A 3 -32.83 -16.87 -26.80
C LYS A 3 -32.99 -15.94 -25.60
N GLY A 4 -34.23 -15.64 -25.17
CA GLY A 4 -34.60 -14.86 -24.02
C GLY A 4 -34.40 -15.58 -22.68
N GLU A 5 -34.71 -16.85 -22.61
CA GLU A 5 -34.55 -17.67 -21.39
C GLU A 5 -33.08 -17.87 -21.01
N TYR A 6 -32.22 -18.02 -22.03
CA TYR A 6 -30.76 -18.13 -21.79
C TYR A 6 -30.16 -16.83 -21.23
N LYS A 7 -30.58 -15.66 -21.75
CA LYS A 7 -30.15 -14.37 -21.23
C LYS A 7 -30.59 -14.15 -19.77
N LEU A 8 -31.84 -14.51 -19.45
CA LEU A 8 -32.38 -14.39 -18.10
C LEU A 8 -31.66 -15.30 -17.12
N LYS A 9 -31.42 -16.57 -17.46
CA LYS A 9 -30.66 -17.51 -16.61
C LYS A 9 -29.22 -17.06 -16.38
N LYS A 10 -28.56 -16.51 -17.41
CA LYS A 10 -27.20 -15.96 -17.30
C LYS A 10 -27.15 -14.71 -16.40
N GLN A 11 -28.18 -13.86 -16.44
CA GLN A 11 -28.30 -12.67 -15.59
C GLN A 11 -28.54 -13.07 -14.12
N ILE A 12 -29.43 -14.05 -13.89
CA ILE A 12 -29.72 -14.56 -12.54
C ILE A 12 -28.48 -15.24 -11.96
N PHE A 13 -27.74 -16.03 -12.75
CA PHE A 13 -26.51 -16.68 -12.31
C PHE A 13 -25.41 -15.66 -11.95
N ARG A 14 -25.23 -14.60 -12.74
CA ARG A 14 -24.29 -13.51 -12.45
C ARG A 14 -24.66 -12.74 -11.18
N ASN A 15 -25.96 -12.51 -10.95
CA ASN A 15 -26.42 -11.84 -9.74
C ASN A 15 -26.30 -12.75 -8.51
N LEU A 16 -26.55 -14.06 -8.66
CA LEU A 16 -26.36 -15.05 -7.61
C LEU A 16 -24.88 -15.21 -7.23
N CYS A 17 -23.96 -15.23 -8.22
CA CYS A 17 -22.51 -15.24 -7.97
C CYS A 17 -22.05 -13.97 -7.27
N ARG A 18 -22.59 -12.78 -7.64
CA ARG A 18 -22.28 -11.52 -6.94
C ARG A 18 -22.81 -11.51 -5.51
N PHE A 19 -23.99 -12.09 -5.29
CA PHE A 19 -24.58 -12.21 -3.96
C PHE A 19 -23.83 -13.22 -3.08
N LEU A 20 -23.37 -14.34 -3.66
CA LEU A 20 -22.55 -15.35 -2.98
C LEU A 20 -21.15 -14.80 -2.64
N VAL A 21 -20.53 -14.02 -3.51
CA VAL A 21 -19.26 -13.33 -3.21
C VAL A 21 -19.45 -12.30 -2.09
N PHE A 22 -20.59 -11.59 -2.07
CA PHE A 22 -20.90 -10.65 -1.00
C PHE A 22 -21.17 -11.36 0.35
N ILE A 23 -21.82 -12.53 0.32
CA ILE A 23 -22.04 -13.35 1.53
C ILE A 23 -20.73 -13.99 1.99
N LEU A 24 -19.85 -14.42 1.08
CA LEU A 24 -18.52 -14.94 1.42
C LEU A 24 -17.60 -13.85 1.98
N MET A 25 -17.66 -12.61 1.47
CA MET A 25 -16.93 -11.50 2.06
C MET A 25 -17.50 -11.12 3.46
N PHE A 26 -18.81 -11.23 3.67
CA PHE A 26 -19.42 -10.98 4.99
C PHE A 26 -19.25 -12.15 5.96
N SER A 27 -19.14 -13.39 5.47
CA SER A 27 -18.89 -14.56 6.32
C SER A 27 -17.40 -14.71 6.69
N CYS A 28 -16.47 -14.19 5.91
CA CYS A 28 -15.06 -14.09 6.33
C CYS A 28 -14.86 -13.11 7.51
N PHE A 29 -15.78 -12.16 7.72
CA PHE A 29 -15.77 -11.32 8.93
C PHE A 29 -16.32 -12.05 10.18
N PHE A 30 -16.99 -13.21 10.03
CA PHE A 30 -17.65 -13.90 11.15
C PHE A 30 -17.05 -15.25 11.54
N VAL A 31 -16.04 -15.78 10.82
CA VAL A 31 -15.54 -17.15 11.07
C VAL A 31 -14.14 -17.20 11.71
N PHE A 32 -13.48 -16.08 11.94
CA PHE A 32 -12.29 -16.03 12.80
C PHE A 32 -12.51 -15.33 14.14
N GLY A 33 -13.72 -15.44 14.65
CA GLY A 33 -13.97 -15.36 16.07
C GLY A 33 -13.56 -16.67 16.76
N LYS A 34 -12.27 -17.02 16.78
CA LYS A 34 -11.77 -17.77 17.91
C LYS A 34 -12.16 -16.90 19.10
N LYS A 35 -13.12 -17.34 19.92
CA LYS A 35 -13.29 -16.85 21.29
C LYS A 35 -11.93 -17.04 21.96
N VAL A 36 -11.08 -16.05 21.81
CA VAL A 36 -10.07 -15.76 22.80
C VAL A 36 -10.94 -15.46 24.00
N SER A 37 -10.87 -16.30 25.02
CA SER A 37 -11.42 -16.02 26.35
C SER A 37 -11.13 -14.54 26.58
N ALA A 38 -12.18 -13.75 26.80
CA ALA A 38 -12.01 -12.37 27.18
C ALA A 38 -11.29 -12.42 28.52
N ASN A 39 -9.97 -12.37 28.45
CA ASN A 39 -9.13 -12.27 29.62
C ASN A 39 -9.36 -10.85 30.14
N GLU A 40 -9.67 -10.70 31.40
CA GLU A 40 -9.90 -9.42 32.09
C GLU A 40 -8.82 -8.38 31.87
N ASN A 41 -7.69 -8.78 31.30
CA ASN A 41 -6.51 -7.97 30.99
C ASN A 41 -6.63 -7.10 29.72
N GLN A 42 -7.64 -7.25 28.87
CA GLN A 42 -7.76 -6.38 27.68
C GLN A 42 -7.99 -4.90 28.02
N ASN A 43 -8.54 -4.61 29.18
CA ASN A 43 -8.71 -3.24 29.68
C ASN A 43 -7.38 -2.56 30.03
N ALA A 44 -6.28 -3.31 30.14
CA ALA A 44 -4.94 -2.78 30.39
C ALA A 44 -4.09 -2.59 29.12
N ALA A 45 -4.63 -2.90 27.94
CA ALA A 45 -3.88 -2.84 26.70
C ALA A 45 -3.52 -1.40 26.27
N PRO A 46 -2.34 -1.17 25.68
CA PRO A 46 -1.95 0.15 25.17
C PRO A 46 -2.97 0.70 24.19
N ILE A 47 -3.34 1.97 24.35
CA ILE A 47 -4.23 2.70 23.45
C ILE A 47 -3.36 3.50 22.49
N ILE A 48 -3.31 3.12 21.21
CA ILE A 48 -2.55 3.87 20.21
C ILE A 48 -3.24 5.20 19.96
N THR A 49 -2.51 6.30 20.23
CA THR A 49 -3.02 7.67 20.14
C THR A 49 -2.51 8.40 18.91
N TYR A 50 -1.38 7.97 18.36
CA TYR A 50 -0.72 8.65 17.26
C TYR A 50 -0.02 7.64 16.36
N TYR A 51 -0.09 7.89 15.05
CA TYR A 51 0.47 7.02 14.04
C TYR A 51 0.79 7.85 12.79
N ARG A 52 2.07 8.12 12.53
CA ARG A 52 2.49 9.06 11.49
C ARG A 52 3.74 8.59 10.76
N LEU A 53 3.74 8.79 9.44
CA LEU A 53 4.92 8.80 8.60
C LEU A 53 5.51 10.23 8.55
N ASN A 54 6.81 10.34 8.72
CA ASN A 54 7.58 11.58 8.57
C ASN A 54 8.87 11.26 7.81
N GLY A 55 8.93 11.63 6.53
CA GLY A 55 10.01 11.18 5.66
C GLY A 55 10.00 9.66 5.52
N ASN A 56 11.12 9.01 5.84
CA ASN A 56 11.26 7.56 5.84
C ASN A 56 11.08 6.93 7.23
N ASP A 57 10.49 7.65 8.18
CA ASP A 57 10.32 7.19 9.56
C ASP A 57 8.86 7.04 9.93
N ILE A 58 8.48 5.93 10.55
CA ILE A 58 7.15 5.71 11.11
C ILE A 58 7.22 5.90 12.63
N THR A 59 6.47 6.86 13.15
CA THR A 59 6.33 7.07 14.59
C THR A 59 4.97 6.58 15.06
N ILE A 60 4.95 5.75 16.10
CA ILE A 60 3.75 5.33 16.82
C ILE A 60 3.83 5.83 18.26
N GLN A 61 2.69 6.29 18.79
CA GLN A 61 2.55 6.67 20.19
C GLN A 61 1.31 6.02 20.78
N TRP A 62 1.37 5.74 22.06
CA TRP A 62 0.29 5.13 22.81
C TRP A 62 0.20 5.73 24.19
N LYS A 63 -0.90 5.47 24.87
CA LYS A 63 -1.06 5.72 26.30
C LYS A 63 -1.50 4.45 27.03
N ALA A 64 -1.15 4.34 28.27
CA ALA A 64 -1.74 3.37 29.16
C ALA A 64 -3.18 3.78 29.50
N PRO A 65 -4.09 2.84 29.72
CA PRO A 65 -5.38 3.11 30.37
C PRO A 65 -5.18 3.69 31.80
N ASP A 66 -6.21 4.34 32.30
CA ASP A 66 -6.16 4.95 33.64
C ASP A 66 -5.84 3.89 34.71
N GLY A 67 -4.90 4.20 35.58
CA GLY A 67 -4.45 3.33 36.65
C GLY A 67 -3.46 2.22 36.23
N VAL A 68 -3.07 2.14 34.96
CA VAL A 68 -2.08 1.19 34.46
C VAL A 68 -0.76 1.88 34.20
N SER A 69 0.35 1.27 34.67
CA SER A 69 1.71 1.73 34.38
C SER A 69 2.53 0.59 33.80
N TYR A 70 3.10 0.81 32.62
CA TYR A 70 3.93 -0.22 31.98
C TYR A 70 5.38 -0.12 32.45
N SER A 71 5.95 -1.27 32.78
CA SER A 71 7.39 -1.39 33.07
C SER A 71 8.19 -1.39 31.77
N LYS A 72 7.65 -1.96 30.70
CA LYS A 72 8.22 -1.95 29.35
C LYS A 72 7.13 -2.19 28.30
N VAL A 73 7.42 -1.80 27.06
CA VAL A 73 6.63 -2.13 25.88
C VAL A 73 7.56 -2.69 24.81
N ASP A 74 7.34 -3.93 24.44
CA ASP A 74 8.04 -4.60 23.33
C ASP A 74 7.31 -4.30 22.03
N ILE A 75 8.04 -3.84 21.02
CA ILE A 75 7.51 -3.40 19.73
C ILE A 75 7.87 -4.45 18.69
N TYR A 76 6.88 -4.82 17.90
CA TYR A 76 7.04 -5.72 16.76
C TYR A 76 6.44 -5.12 15.51
N SER A 77 7.02 -5.42 14.35
CA SER A 77 6.47 -5.04 13.05
C SER A 77 6.29 -6.26 12.15
N ALA A 78 5.35 -6.13 11.21
CA ALA A 78 5.14 -7.07 10.12
C ALA A 78 4.74 -6.31 8.86
N THR A 79 4.93 -6.94 7.71
CA THR A 79 4.54 -6.40 6.40
C THR A 79 3.19 -6.94 5.92
N SER A 80 2.52 -7.72 6.77
CA SER A 80 1.17 -8.25 6.57
C SER A 80 0.45 -8.30 7.92
N PRO A 81 -0.88 -8.05 7.98
CA PRO A 81 -1.64 -8.06 9.24
C PRO A 81 -1.65 -9.43 9.93
N ASN A 82 -1.56 -10.51 9.13
CA ASN A 82 -1.52 -11.89 9.61
C ASN A 82 -0.13 -12.54 9.49
N GLY A 83 0.90 -11.74 9.19
CA GLY A 83 2.27 -12.20 9.01
C GLY A 83 3.00 -12.46 10.32
N SER A 84 4.24 -12.91 10.19
CA SER A 84 5.14 -13.07 11.33
C SER A 84 5.64 -11.70 11.79
N TYR A 85 5.23 -11.29 12.99
CA TYR A 85 5.69 -10.05 13.60
C TYR A 85 7.12 -10.23 14.12
N ARG A 86 8.03 -9.43 13.59
CA ARG A 86 9.43 -9.40 14.01
C ARG A 86 9.62 -8.38 15.12
N TYR A 87 10.39 -8.75 16.14
CA TYR A 87 10.80 -7.84 17.21
C TYR A 87 11.63 -6.67 16.65
N GLU A 88 11.29 -5.46 17.05
CA GLU A 88 11.98 -4.22 16.66
C GLU A 88 12.75 -3.62 17.83
N ASN A 89 12.09 -3.42 18.97
CA ASN A 89 12.69 -2.74 20.12
C ASN A 89 11.87 -2.96 21.41
N THR A 90 12.50 -2.67 22.55
CA THR A 90 11.85 -2.52 23.85
C THR A 90 12.01 -1.08 24.33
N VAL A 91 10.91 -0.45 24.74
CA VAL A 91 10.91 0.91 25.25
C VAL A 91 10.20 0.98 26.61
N SER A 92 10.65 1.89 27.49
CA SER A 92 9.98 2.21 28.75
C SER A 92 9.06 3.44 28.63
N GLY A 93 9.08 4.10 27.47
CA GLY A 93 8.25 5.26 27.18
C GLY A 93 6.94 4.91 26.48
N ASN A 94 6.31 5.91 25.89
CA ASN A 94 5.03 5.79 25.20
C ASN A 94 5.12 6.11 23.72
N SER A 95 6.32 6.02 23.13
CA SER A 95 6.58 6.28 21.71
C SER A 95 7.71 5.40 21.19
N TYR A 96 7.59 5.03 19.92
CA TYR A 96 8.62 4.34 19.16
C TYR A 96 8.66 4.90 17.73
N THR A 97 9.88 5.06 17.19
CA THR A 97 10.08 5.47 15.81
C THR A 97 10.87 4.36 15.09
N ASN A 98 10.25 3.80 14.06
CA ASN A 98 10.90 2.90 13.13
C ASN A 98 11.52 3.75 12.02
N THR A 99 12.85 3.74 11.93
CA THR A 99 13.60 4.56 10.99
C THR A 99 13.91 3.79 9.71
N TYR A 100 14.05 4.55 8.60
CA TYR A 100 14.42 3.99 7.30
C TYR A 100 13.46 2.93 6.76
N VAL A 101 12.16 3.11 6.96
CA VAL A 101 11.16 2.19 6.41
C VAL A 101 11.18 2.25 4.88
N ALA A 102 11.13 1.07 4.26
CA ALA A 102 11.14 0.93 2.81
C ALA A 102 9.90 1.56 2.17
N LYS A 103 10.07 2.18 1.01
CA LYS A 103 8.97 2.74 0.22
C LYS A 103 8.11 1.63 -0.39
N GLY A 104 6.81 1.88 -0.49
CA GLY A 104 5.87 0.92 -1.06
C GLY A 104 5.60 -0.33 -0.22
N VAL A 105 6.26 -0.49 0.93
CA VAL A 105 6.07 -1.63 1.84
C VAL A 105 5.07 -1.25 2.95
N PRO A 106 4.00 -2.04 3.16
CA PRO A 106 3.08 -1.84 4.28
C PRO A 106 3.73 -2.27 5.60
N TYR A 107 3.56 -1.47 6.65
CA TYR A 107 4.01 -1.79 8.00
C TYR A 107 2.83 -1.88 8.96
N TYR A 108 2.76 -3.01 9.66
CA TYR A 108 1.80 -3.30 10.73
C TYR A 108 2.57 -3.45 12.04
N TYR A 109 2.07 -2.88 13.12
CA TYR A 109 2.74 -2.95 14.41
C TYR A 109 1.92 -3.71 15.44
N LYS A 110 2.64 -4.40 16.33
CA LYS A 110 2.13 -5.05 17.51
C LYS A 110 2.90 -4.53 18.72
N LEU A 111 2.21 -4.18 19.77
CA LEU A 111 2.74 -3.72 21.05
C LEU A 111 2.43 -4.77 22.12
N GLU A 112 3.44 -5.25 22.82
CA GLU A 112 3.30 -6.11 24.00
C GLU A 112 3.76 -5.34 25.23
N ALA A 113 2.83 -4.88 26.03
CA ALA A 113 3.10 -4.09 27.23
C ALA A 113 3.11 -4.98 28.46
N SER A 114 4.15 -4.83 29.29
CA SER A 114 4.29 -5.51 30.56
C SER A 114 3.99 -4.55 31.73
N TYR A 115 3.18 -5.00 32.67
CA TYR A 115 2.82 -4.25 33.88
C TYR A 115 2.70 -5.22 35.07
N GLU A 116 2.64 -4.67 36.24
CA GLU A 116 2.44 -5.41 37.48
C GLU A 116 1.13 -4.96 38.13
N ASP A 117 0.33 -5.91 38.54
CA ASP A 117 -0.88 -5.69 39.36
C ASP A 117 -0.82 -6.48 40.68
N ASN A 118 -1.91 -6.51 41.41
CA ASN A 118 -1.98 -7.20 42.70
C ASN A 118 -1.80 -8.74 42.61
N GLU A 119 -1.86 -9.29 41.42
CA GLU A 119 -1.66 -10.72 41.11
C GLU A 119 -0.28 -11.03 40.52
N GLY A 120 0.57 -10.00 40.28
CA GLY A 120 1.91 -10.11 39.76
C GLY A 120 2.09 -9.58 38.34
N TYR A 121 3.17 -10.01 37.67
CA TYR A 121 3.51 -9.56 36.31
C TYR A 121 2.54 -10.08 35.27
N LYS A 122 2.07 -9.19 34.43
CA LYS A 122 1.14 -9.43 33.32
C LYS A 122 1.70 -8.86 32.01
N THR A 123 1.28 -9.45 30.89
CA THR A 123 1.56 -8.92 29.56
C THR A 123 0.27 -8.82 28.77
N VAL A 124 0.08 -7.68 28.10
CA VAL A 124 -1.07 -7.41 27.24
C VAL A 124 -0.62 -6.98 25.85
N THR A 125 -1.42 -7.32 24.85
CA THR A 125 -1.09 -7.10 23.46
C THR A 125 -2.10 -6.17 22.80
N THR A 126 -1.59 -5.18 22.05
CA THR A 126 -2.38 -4.35 21.12
C THR A 126 -1.82 -4.48 19.73
N TYR A 127 -2.68 -4.67 18.74
CA TYR A 127 -2.34 -4.59 17.32
C TYR A 127 -2.75 -3.22 16.79
N ALA A 128 -1.83 -2.56 16.09
CA ALA A 128 -2.18 -1.38 15.31
C ALA A 128 -3.00 -1.82 14.10
N GLY A 129 -4.29 -1.54 14.13
CA GLY A 129 -5.26 -1.96 13.10
C GLY A 129 -5.11 -1.24 11.76
N LYS A 130 -4.08 -0.40 11.59
CA LYS A 130 -3.76 0.31 10.35
C LYS A 130 -2.36 -0.06 9.88
N CYS A 131 -2.18 -0.22 8.58
CA CYS A 131 -0.85 -0.18 8.00
C CYS A 131 -0.45 1.28 7.69
N ILE A 132 0.84 1.57 7.76
CA ILE A 132 1.43 2.75 7.14
C ILE A 132 2.29 2.28 5.98
N ILE A 133 2.18 3.00 4.87
CA ILE A 133 3.00 2.79 3.69
C ILE A 133 3.79 4.08 3.48
N ASN A 134 5.11 3.95 3.35
CA ASN A 134 5.94 5.04 2.84
C ASN A 134 5.68 5.14 1.34
N PRO A 135 5.01 6.20 0.83
CA PRO A 135 4.58 6.24 -0.55
C PRO A 135 5.77 6.28 -1.51
N LEU A 136 5.60 5.63 -2.64
CA LEU A 136 6.56 5.75 -3.74
C LEU A 136 6.51 7.19 -4.27
N PRO A 137 7.66 7.87 -4.44
CA PRO A 137 7.70 9.22 -4.98
C PRO A 137 7.23 9.23 -6.44
N ALA A 138 6.65 10.35 -6.85
CA ALA A 138 6.34 10.58 -8.25
C ALA A 138 7.60 10.44 -9.14
N PRO A 139 7.47 9.87 -10.35
CA PRO A 139 8.57 9.84 -11.30
C PRO A 139 9.06 11.25 -11.64
N SER A 140 10.36 11.39 -11.81
CA SER A 140 11.04 12.66 -12.13
C SER A 140 11.63 12.65 -13.54
N SER A 141 12.17 13.78 -13.96
CA SER A 141 12.86 13.94 -15.27
C SER A 141 12.00 13.47 -16.44
N LEU A 142 10.71 13.90 -16.45
CA LEU A 142 9.80 13.56 -17.53
C LEU A 142 10.13 14.36 -18.79
N GLU A 143 10.21 13.65 -19.90
CA GLU A 143 10.36 14.19 -21.23
C GLU A 143 9.31 13.62 -22.17
N ALA A 144 8.83 14.43 -23.11
CA ALA A 144 7.99 13.94 -24.19
C ALA A 144 8.61 14.34 -25.53
N SER A 145 8.54 13.44 -26.51
CA SER A 145 8.99 13.69 -27.86
C SER A 145 7.99 13.15 -28.87
N THR A 146 7.81 13.88 -29.95
CA THR A 146 7.01 13.43 -31.10
C THR A 146 7.85 12.53 -31.98
N GLY A 147 7.32 11.37 -32.30
CA GLY A 147 7.93 10.43 -33.25
C GLY A 147 7.29 10.51 -34.64
N ASN A 148 7.88 9.80 -35.59
CA ASN A 148 7.27 9.58 -36.90
C ASN A 148 5.96 8.79 -36.74
N SER A 149 4.99 9.00 -37.65
CA SER A 149 3.77 8.19 -37.72
C SER A 149 2.81 8.32 -36.52
N HIS A 150 2.43 9.56 -36.14
CA HIS A 150 1.37 9.77 -35.16
C HIS A 150 1.69 9.12 -33.79
N SER A 151 2.90 9.31 -33.30
CA SER A 151 3.32 8.76 -32.01
C SER A 151 3.95 9.80 -31.09
N ILE A 152 3.79 9.58 -29.79
CA ILE A 152 4.48 10.32 -28.73
C ILE A 152 5.22 9.31 -27.86
N THR A 153 6.49 9.59 -27.59
CA THR A 153 7.30 8.85 -26.64
C THR A 153 7.43 9.68 -25.36
N VAL A 154 7.04 9.09 -24.24
CA VAL A 154 7.27 9.65 -22.90
C VAL A 154 8.43 8.91 -22.28
N LYS A 155 9.34 9.65 -21.65
CA LYS A 155 10.53 9.15 -20.95
C LYS A 155 10.54 9.70 -19.54
N TRP A 156 10.96 8.89 -18.57
CA TRP A 156 11.10 9.29 -17.17
C TRP A 156 12.26 8.57 -16.51
N LYS A 157 12.78 9.15 -15.44
CA LYS A 157 13.80 8.50 -14.62
C LYS A 157 13.17 7.35 -13.84
N ALA A 158 13.73 6.16 -13.97
CA ALA A 158 13.29 4.98 -13.22
C ALA A 158 13.64 5.11 -11.72
N SER A 159 12.90 4.41 -10.88
CA SER A 159 13.16 4.29 -9.45
C SER A 159 13.27 2.82 -9.08
N ASP A 160 14.27 2.43 -8.33
CA ASP A 160 14.47 1.05 -7.87
C ASP A 160 13.45 0.62 -6.83
N ASP A 161 12.72 1.57 -6.26
CA ASP A 161 11.76 1.32 -5.17
C ASP A 161 10.40 0.77 -5.64
N CYS A 162 10.13 0.65 -6.96
CA CYS A 162 8.83 0.24 -7.49
C CYS A 162 8.91 -0.95 -8.45
N ASP A 163 7.79 -1.69 -8.60
CA ASP A 163 7.69 -2.83 -9.52
C ASP A 163 7.37 -2.39 -10.95
N GLY A 164 6.84 -1.17 -11.12
CA GLY A 164 6.50 -0.63 -12.42
C GLY A 164 5.75 0.68 -12.37
N TYR A 165 5.19 1.05 -13.51
CA TYR A 165 4.53 2.34 -13.71
C TYR A 165 3.20 2.19 -14.43
N GLN A 166 2.25 3.06 -14.06
CA GLN A 166 1.02 3.29 -14.80
C GLN A 166 1.10 4.62 -15.53
N ILE A 167 0.85 4.58 -16.83
CA ILE A 167 0.87 5.73 -17.72
C ILE A 167 -0.57 6.13 -18.02
N TYR A 168 -0.91 7.36 -17.73
CA TYR A 168 -2.21 7.96 -17.97
C TYR A 168 -2.11 9.06 -19.01
N ARG A 169 -3.16 9.18 -19.82
CA ARG A 169 -3.24 10.18 -20.89
C ARG A 169 -4.55 10.95 -20.80
N SER A 170 -4.50 12.24 -21.15
CA SER A 170 -5.67 13.09 -21.36
C SER A 170 -5.46 14.00 -22.57
N VAL A 171 -6.54 14.61 -23.05
CA VAL A 171 -6.54 15.74 -23.99
C VAL A 171 -6.76 17.07 -23.27
N SER A 172 -6.79 17.05 -21.94
CA SER A 172 -6.89 18.21 -21.06
C SER A 172 -5.84 18.13 -19.96
N PRO A 173 -5.12 19.20 -19.59
CA PRO A 173 -4.05 19.15 -18.59
C PRO A 173 -4.57 18.78 -17.19
N ASP A 174 -5.83 19.11 -16.86
CA ASP A 174 -6.30 19.08 -15.48
C ASP A 174 -7.29 17.94 -15.16
N ARG A 175 -7.79 17.23 -16.18
CA ARG A 175 -8.90 16.27 -15.97
C ARG A 175 -8.94 15.16 -17.01
N ASN A 176 -9.77 14.15 -16.74
CA ASN A 176 -10.13 13.06 -17.66
C ASN A 176 -8.91 12.24 -18.11
N TYR A 177 -8.00 11.96 -17.17
CA TYR A 177 -6.88 11.08 -17.41
C TYR A 177 -7.33 9.62 -17.41
N GLU A 178 -7.03 8.91 -18.49
CA GLU A 178 -7.31 7.48 -18.66
C GLU A 178 -6.02 6.68 -18.62
N LEU A 179 -6.05 5.53 -17.94
CA LEU A 179 -4.93 4.59 -17.95
C LEU A 179 -4.76 4.03 -19.37
N VAL A 180 -3.60 4.29 -19.98
CA VAL A 180 -3.30 3.80 -21.33
C VAL A 180 -2.32 2.64 -21.34
N GLN A 181 -1.46 2.52 -20.31
CA GLN A 181 -0.51 1.42 -20.19
C GLN A 181 -0.06 1.20 -18.76
N THR A 182 0.25 -0.06 -18.45
CA THR A 182 1.02 -0.46 -17.27
C THR A 182 2.30 -1.14 -17.77
N VAL A 183 3.45 -0.72 -17.27
CA VAL A 183 4.77 -1.26 -17.63
C VAL A 183 5.48 -1.74 -16.36
N SER A 184 6.24 -2.83 -16.47
CA SER A 184 7.13 -3.28 -15.40
C SER A 184 8.38 -2.42 -15.33
N ASN A 185 9.01 -2.35 -14.16
CA ASN A 185 10.25 -1.64 -13.96
C ASN A 185 11.43 -2.54 -14.36
N GLU A 186 11.99 -2.32 -15.53
CA GLU A 186 13.10 -3.12 -16.06
C GLU A 186 14.43 -2.85 -15.33
N SER A 187 14.58 -1.70 -14.66
CA SER A 187 15.79 -1.37 -13.91
C SER A 187 16.05 -2.32 -12.74
N ARG A 188 14.98 -2.89 -12.13
CA ARG A 188 15.09 -3.87 -11.03
C ARG A 188 15.64 -5.23 -11.44
N SER A 189 15.64 -5.56 -12.71
CA SER A 189 16.04 -6.89 -13.19
C SER A 189 17.55 -7.07 -13.41
N SER A 190 18.34 -6.01 -13.29
CA SER A 190 19.77 -6.05 -13.58
C SER A 190 20.62 -6.01 -12.31
N TRP A 191 21.20 -7.15 -11.95
CA TRP A 191 22.15 -7.33 -10.84
C TRP A 191 23.55 -6.75 -11.13
N TRP A 192 23.75 -6.06 -12.27
CA TRP A 192 25.07 -5.67 -12.81
C TRP A 192 25.19 -4.18 -13.15
N TYR A 193 24.33 -3.30 -12.61
CA TYR A 193 24.48 -1.86 -12.85
C TYR A 193 25.47 -1.24 -11.89
N ASP A 194 26.40 -0.47 -12.47
CA ASP A 194 27.25 0.48 -11.77
C ASP A 194 26.37 1.58 -11.15
N ASP A 195 26.62 1.97 -9.91
CA ASP A 195 25.80 2.92 -9.12
C ASP A 195 25.63 4.31 -9.74
N ASP A 196 26.31 4.61 -10.84
CA ASP A 196 26.35 5.93 -11.50
C ASP A 196 25.48 6.03 -12.78
N ASP A 197 24.81 4.97 -13.23
CA ASP A 197 24.05 5.02 -14.48
C ASP A 197 22.56 5.29 -14.21
N GLU A 198 22.13 6.54 -14.49
CA GLU A 198 20.72 6.94 -14.40
C GLU A 198 19.86 6.14 -15.38
N SER A 199 19.11 5.16 -14.89
CA SER A 199 18.22 4.38 -15.73
C SER A 199 16.96 5.18 -16.09
N PHE A 200 16.66 5.24 -17.38
CA PHE A 200 15.42 5.84 -17.89
C PHE A 200 14.52 4.78 -18.50
N GLN A 201 13.24 4.94 -18.29
CA GLN A 201 12.22 4.14 -18.97
C GLN A 201 11.45 4.97 -19.98
N THR A 202 10.90 4.29 -20.98
CA THR A 202 10.15 4.94 -22.05
C THR A 202 8.86 4.19 -22.35
N TYR A 203 7.84 4.94 -22.78
CA TYR A 203 6.62 4.41 -23.35
C TYR A 203 6.29 5.17 -24.63
N THR A 204 6.06 4.46 -25.73
CA THR A 204 5.65 5.07 -27.01
C THR A 204 4.21 4.74 -27.32
N GLN A 205 3.35 5.74 -27.32
CA GLN A 205 1.98 5.61 -27.78
C GLN A 205 1.90 5.92 -29.28
N LYS A 206 1.25 5.00 -30.02
CA LYS A 206 1.05 5.10 -31.47
C LYS A 206 -0.41 5.41 -31.81
N ASN A 207 -0.66 5.70 -33.09
CA ASN A 207 -1.99 5.95 -33.66
C ASN A 207 -2.72 7.14 -33.02
N LEU A 208 -1.99 8.19 -32.73
CA LEU A 208 -2.53 9.44 -32.19
C LEU A 208 -3.09 10.32 -33.32
N GLU A 209 -4.09 11.12 -33.00
CA GLU A 209 -4.67 12.10 -33.95
C GLU A 209 -3.69 13.25 -34.17
N LEU A 210 -3.46 13.61 -35.43
CA LEU A 210 -2.63 14.77 -35.80
C LEU A 210 -3.25 16.09 -35.32
N GLY A 211 -2.37 16.99 -34.87
CA GLY A 211 -2.77 18.33 -34.46
C GLY A 211 -3.49 18.38 -33.09
N LYS A 212 -3.58 17.25 -32.39
CA LYS A 212 -4.15 17.14 -31.06
C LYS A 212 -3.04 17.16 -30.00
N ILE A 213 -3.22 17.92 -28.94
CA ILE A 213 -2.31 17.94 -27.79
C ILE A 213 -2.72 16.83 -26.83
N TYR A 214 -1.75 16.06 -26.39
CA TYR A 214 -1.93 14.99 -25.40
C TYR A 214 -1.10 15.27 -24.17
N TYR A 215 -1.69 15.04 -23.01
CA TYR A 215 -1.06 15.22 -21.70
C TYR A 215 -0.90 13.87 -21.03
N TYR A 216 0.29 13.61 -20.48
CA TYR A 216 0.61 12.35 -19.81
C TYR A 216 0.95 12.59 -18.36
N LYS A 217 0.51 11.68 -17.50
CA LYS A 217 0.94 11.55 -16.10
C LYS A 217 1.35 10.12 -15.84
N ILE A 218 2.34 9.95 -14.99
CA ILE A 218 2.90 8.65 -14.64
C ILE A 218 2.89 8.51 -13.13
N ARG A 219 2.53 7.34 -12.63
CA ARG A 219 2.69 6.99 -11.21
C ARG A 219 3.35 5.64 -11.07
N PRO A 220 4.21 5.43 -10.06
CA PRO A 220 4.79 4.14 -9.76
C PRO A 220 3.77 3.26 -9.05
N TYR A 221 3.99 1.94 -9.10
CA TYR A 221 3.29 0.98 -8.26
C TYR A 221 4.24 -0.08 -7.72
N THR A 222 3.87 -0.69 -6.60
CA THR A 222 4.47 -1.91 -6.08
C THR A 222 3.38 -2.88 -5.67
N THR A 223 3.65 -4.18 -5.79
CA THR A 223 2.74 -5.25 -5.37
C THR A 223 3.36 -5.99 -4.21
N TYR A 224 2.60 -6.11 -3.12
CA TYR A 224 3.03 -6.81 -1.94
C TYR A 224 1.91 -7.74 -1.45
N ILE A 225 2.15 -9.04 -1.41
CA ILE A 225 1.19 -10.09 -0.99
C ILE A 225 -0.19 -9.88 -1.65
N ASP A 226 -0.23 -9.90 -2.99
CA ASP A 226 -1.44 -9.77 -3.83
C ASP A 226 -2.17 -8.42 -3.73
N GLU A 227 -1.62 -7.42 -3.04
CA GLU A 227 -2.16 -6.06 -2.97
C GLU A 227 -1.24 -5.09 -3.71
N THR A 228 -1.82 -4.20 -4.52
CA THR A 228 -1.06 -3.20 -5.28
C THR A 228 -1.17 -1.83 -4.62
N PHE A 229 -0.03 -1.25 -4.33
CA PHE A 229 0.10 0.09 -3.74
C PHE A 229 0.63 1.05 -4.80
N TYR A 230 0.03 2.22 -4.89
CA TYR A 230 0.36 3.23 -5.87
C TYR A 230 1.02 4.42 -5.21
N GLY A 231 2.07 4.95 -5.85
CA GLY A 231 2.68 6.20 -5.46
C GLY A 231 2.00 7.42 -6.07
N ASP A 232 2.63 8.57 -5.88
CA ASP A 232 2.14 9.84 -6.36
C ASP A 232 2.24 9.97 -7.88
N PHE A 233 1.30 10.72 -8.46
CA PHE A 233 1.39 11.09 -9.88
C PHE A 233 2.47 12.14 -10.10
N SER A 234 3.20 11.98 -11.21
CA SER A 234 4.02 13.05 -11.74
C SER A 234 3.19 14.30 -12.10
N ASN A 235 3.86 15.42 -12.29
CA ASN A 235 3.30 16.50 -13.08
C ASN A 235 2.97 15.97 -14.49
N TYR A 236 2.05 16.63 -15.19
CA TYR A 236 1.82 16.27 -16.59
C TYR A 236 2.96 16.76 -17.48
N ILE A 237 3.13 16.06 -18.60
CA ILE A 237 3.97 16.47 -19.73
C ILE A 237 3.15 16.37 -21.01
N SER A 238 3.41 17.23 -22.00
CA SER A 238 2.74 17.27 -23.31
C SER A 238 3.73 17.48 -24.44
#